data_ede7933a40b4b92c3e83e4c24e27a015
#
_entry.id   ede7933a40b4b92c3e83e4c24e27a015
#
_cell.length_a   1.000
_cell.length_b   1.000
_cell.length_c   1.000
_cell.angle_alpha   90.00
_cell.angle_beta   90.00
_cell.angle_gamma   90.00
#
_symmetry.space_group_name_H-M   'P 1'
#
loop_
_entity.id
_entity.type
_entity.pdbx_description
1 polymer ?
#
loop_
_entity_poly.entity_id
_entity_poly.type
_entity_poly.pdbx_seq_one_letter_code
_entity_poly.pdbx_strand_id
1 'polypeptide(L)'
;MRLLTCHIENFGKLSDFSYDFADGYNAIVLPNGAGKSTFAAFIRVMFYGFAGETKRTEIEKERKRYQPWQGGTYGGQVTFTVDGKYYLMSRVFGKTAKGDSFRLQDADTLLDSTDYTEQAGQELFGIDAESFQRTIYIGQAECAAFAATDRVSAKLGNQMEETEDMASYDVANKKLADAINQLSDKRSTGKLAKLEREARVLAQEIQEKTAVQEEIDSVSNRLTEVKANWNACVTGKLPVETNEEEAANIAGQERSDTIQRRRFEKNLQRKYKGLTGVILGLLVIIYALLAAGKGYRMLILICGGFSVAAGAFMLLCYAISRRKQRPEAKPEQPNPLSEEQQQQRASEMETLSRQILQYSRRLDELESEFDTLTEKERKMQSLNEELITLREKCDIIQKTKAFLTQAKENYGARYQAPVMDAFRRYYRMLAGEDGTAYGLTATFEMERQEQGMYRDMGYFSRGYQDMTGLCMRLAFADAMYREEKPFLILDDPFVNLDEEKIEHGKAFIREIAKDYQVIYFTCHESRA
;
A
#
# COMPACT_ATOMS: atom_id res chain seq x y z
N MET A 1 -9.38 36.84 10.09
CA MET A 1 -8.53 37.21 8.94
C MET A 1 -9.30 38.13 8.02
N ARG A 2 -8.73 39.30 7.62
CA ARG A 2 -9.38 40.31 6.76
C ARG A 2 -8.41 40.85 5.73
N LEU A 3 -8.88 41.16 4.53
CA LEU A 3 -8.16 41.93 3.53
C LEU A 3 -8.32 43.41 3.85
N LEU A 4 -7.25 44.19 3.71
CA LEU A 4 -7.25 45.62 3.96
C LEU A 4 -7.14 46.40 2.66
N THR A 5 -6.11 46.11 1.87
CA THR A 5 -5.89 46.75 0.58
C THR A 5 -5.42 45.75 -0.46
N CYS A 6 -5.66 46.08 -1.70
CA CYS A 6 -5.16 45.29 -2.84
C CYS A 6 -4.67 46.26 -3.92
N HIS A 7 -3.48 46.05 -4.44
CA HIS A 7 -2.95 46.73 -5.59
C HIS A 7 -2.50 45.73 -6.66
N ILE A 8 -3.09 45.82 -7.84
CA ILE A 8 -2.77 45.02 -9.01
C ILE A 8 -1.91 45.83 -9.95
N GLU A 9 -0.63 45.52 -10.09
CA GLU A 9 0.19 46.15 -11.11
C GLU A 9 -0.31 45.77 -12.50
N ASN A 10 -0.33 44.50 -12.83
CA ASN A 10 -0.97 44.00 -14.03
C ASN A 10 -1.40 42.54 -13.82
N PHE A 11 -2.67 42.22 -14.15
CA PHE A 11 -3.24 40.86 -14.08
C PHE A 11 -4.41 40.75 -15.06
N GLY A 12 -4.28 39.93 -16.10
CA GLY A 12 -5.24 39.88 -17.19
C GLY A 12 -5.40 41.25 -17.85
N LYS A 13 -6.62 41.79 -17.77
CA LYS A 13 -6.93 43.13 -18.30
C LYS A 13 -6.80 44.27 -17.26
N LEU A 14 -6.63 43.94 -15.98
CA LEU A 14 -6.46 44.92 -14.91
C LEU A 14 -5.02 45.44 -14.90
N SER A 15 -4.87 46.75 -14.82
CA SER A 15 -3.59 47.42 -14.75
C SER A 15 -3.72 48.64 -13.82
N ASP A 16 -2.75 48.81 -12.93
CA ASP A 16 -2.70 49.91 -11.95
C ASP A 16 -4.03 50.07 -11.20
N PHE A 17 -4.56 48.92 -10.71
CA PHE A 17 -5.86 48.84 -10.05
C PHE A 17 -5.68 48.69 -8.55
N SER A 18 -6.27 49.59 -7.77
CA SER A 18 -6.25 49.50 -6.31
C SER A 18 -7.65 49.46 -5.74
N TYR A 19 -7.78 48.74 -4.62
CA TYR A 19 -9.04 48.63 -3.88
C TYR A 19 -8.78 48.53 -2.38
N ASP A 20 -9.52 49.35 -1.61
CA ASP A 20 -9.50 49.34 -0.14
C ASP A 20 -10.75 48.64 0.36
N PHE A 21 -10.55 47.61 1.21
CA PHE A 21 -11.64 46.78 1.72
C PHE A 21 -12.16 47.34 3.06
N ALA A 22 -13.47 47.40 3.19
CA ALA A 22 -14.14 47.60 4.48
C ALA A 22 -14.19 46.28 5.29
N ASP A 23 -14.38 46.39 6.59
CA ASP A 23 -14.38 45.23 7.51
C ASP A 23 -15.50 44.23 7.28
N GLY A 24 -16.66 44.64 6.82
CA GLY A 24 -17.83 43.79 6.63
C GLY A 24 -18.15 43.56 5.15
N TYR A 25 -19.20 44.21 4.67
CA TYR A 25 -19.70 44.07 3.31
C TYR A 25 -19.01 44.96 2.29
N ASN A 26 -18.42 44.36 1.28
CA ASN A 26 -17.76 45.03 0.16
C ASN A 26 -18.48 44.66 -1.15
N ALA A 27 -19.35 45.54 -1.66
CA ALA A 27 -20.02 45.32 -2.94
C ALA A 27 -19.21 45.95 -4.09
N ILE A 28 -18.75 45.12 -5.01
CA ILE A 28 -18.00 45.52 -6.21
C ILE A 28 -18.93 45.38 -7.41
N VAL A 29 -19.61 46.50 -7.74
CA VAL A 29 -20.57 46.54 -8.86
C VAL A 29 -19.84 47.07 -10.10
N LEU A 30 -19.63 46.18 -11.07
CA LEU A 30 -18.94 46.53 -12.31
C LEU A 30 -19.66 45.88 -13.51
N PRO A 31 -19.72 46.52 -14.67
CA PRO A 31 -20.36 45.93 -15.86
C PRO A 31 -19.71 44.61 -16.27
N ASN A 32 -20.45 43.83 -17.10
CA ASN A 32 -19.91 42.60 -17.65
C ASN A 32 -18.65 42.86 -18.48
N GLY A 33 -17.65 42.00 -18.28
CA GLY A 33 -16.35 42.17 -18.93
C GLY A 33 -15.46 43.23 -18.26
N ALA A 34 -15.86 43.96 -17.21
CA ALA A 34 -15.02 44.93 -16.52
C ALA A 34 -13.85 44.35 -15.70
N GLY A 35 -13.81 43.05 -15.46
CA GLY A 35 -12.71 42.36 -14.76
C GLY A 35 -13.05 41.87 -13.36
N LYS A 36 -14.33 41.80 -12.98
CA LYS A 36 -14.77 41.25 -11.68
C LYS A 36 -14.14 39.92 -11.35
N SER A 37 -14.37 38.91 -12.20
CA SER A 37 -13.81 37.58 -12.01
C SER A 37 -12.29 37.52 -12.13
N THR A 38 -11.69 38.51 -12.86
CA THR A 38 -10.24 38.69 -12.91
C THR A 38 -9.71 39.17 -11.56
N PHE A 39 -10.41 40.11 -10.93
CA PHE A 39 -10.04 40.62 -9.60
C PHE A 39 -10.24 39.55 -8.52
N ALA A 40 -11.37 38.84 -8.54
CA ALA A 40 -11.61 37.73 -7.63
C ALA A 40 -10.52 36.64 -7.77
N ALA A 41 -10.16 36.29 -9.02
CA ALA A 41 -9.09 35.32 -9.29
C ALA A 41 -7.71 35.85 -8.83
N PHE A 42 -7.44 37.14 -8.96
CA PHE A 42 -6.19 37.75 -8.47
C PHE A 42 -6.02 37.54 -6.96
N ILE A 43 -7.06 37.82 -6.16
CA ILE A 43 -6.99 37.61 -4.71
C ILE A 43 -6.65 36.16 -4.42
N ARG A 44 -7.32 35.20 -5.04
CA ARG A 44 -7.03 33.76 -4.86
C ARG A 44 -5.59 33.40 -5.28
N VAL A 45 -5.13 33.91 -6.44
CA VAL A 45 -3.79 33.61 -6.97
C VAL A 45 -2.70 34.21 -6.08
N MET A 46 -2.96 35.32 -5.42
CA MET A 46 -2.02 35.90 -4.46
C MET A 46 -1.75 34.93 -3.29
N PHE A 47 -2.75 34.18 -2.82
CA PHE A 47 -2.56 33.24 -1.72
C PHE A 47 -2.07 31.87 -2.19
N TYR A 48 -2.60 31.33 -3.29
CA TYR A 48 -2.37 29.92 -3.70
C TYR A 48 -1.52 29.74 -4.96
N GLY A 49 -1.18 30.83 -5.66
CA GLY A 49 -0.57 30.70 -6.98
C GLY A 49 -1.56 30.27 -8.07
N PHE A 50 -1.03 29.94 -9.24
CA PHE A 50 -1.85 29.53 -10.38
C PHE A 50 -2.20 28.05 -10.35
N ALA A 51 -3.43 27.72 -10.75
CA ALA A 51 -3.90 26.35 -10.96
C ALA A 51 -3.67 25.91 -12.42
N GLY A 52 -3.72 24.59 -12.65
CA GLY A 52 -3.79 23.99 -13.99
C GLY A 52 -2.52 24.09 -14.83
N GLU A 53 -1.35 24.35 -14.25
CA GLU A 53 -0.07 24.48 -15.01
C GLU A 53 0.29 23.22 -15.80
N THR A 54 -0.18 22.05 -15.38
CA THR A 54 0.03 20.76 -16.06
C THR A 54 -1.02 20.46 -17.14
N LYS A 55 -2.05 21.30 -17.30
CA LYS A 55 -3.10 21.11 -18.30
C LYS A 55 -2.55 21.23 -19.73
N ARG A 56 -3.22 20.57 -20.69
CA ARG A 56 -2.75 20.51 -22.08
C ARG A 56 -3.04 21.79 -22.87
N THR A 57 -4.23 22.37 -22.68
CA THR A 57 -4.65 23.56 -23.41
C THR A 57 -4.17 24.85 -22.71
N GLU A 58 -3.80 25.87 -23.50
CA GLU A 58 -3.34 27.14 -22.94
C GLU A 58 -4.43 27.90 -22.18
N ILE A 59 -5.69 27.75 -22.59
CA ILE A 59 -6.85 28.40 -21.95
C ILE A 59 -7.09 27.82 -20.55
N GLU A 60 -6.81 26.53 -20.35
CA GLU A 60 -6.94 25.86 -19.04
C GLU A 60 -5.79 26.19 -18.09
N LYS A 61 -4.69 26.74 -18.59
CA LYS A 61 -3.57 27.21 -17.77
C LYS A 61 -3.88 28.60 -17.25
N GLU A 62 -4.20 28.72 -15.99
CA GLU A 62 -4.55 30.03 -15.41
C GLU A 62 -3.48 31.11 -15.63
N ARG A 63 -2.20 30.74 -15.51
CA ARG A 63 -1.08 31.66 -15.76
C ARG A 63 -1.15 32.28 -17.16
N LYS A 64 -1.54 31.52 -18.16
CA LYS A 64 -1.73 32.00 -19.54
C LYS A 64 -3.01 32.80 -19.69
N ARG A 65 -4.10 32.36 -19.07
CA ARG A 65 -5.41 33.01 -19.08
C ARG A 65 -5.36 34.43 -18.49
N TYR A 66 -4.61 34.61 -17.39
CA TYR A 66 -4.49 35.88 -16.70
C TYR A 66 -3.18 36.64 -17.01
N GLN A 67 -2.45 36.21 -18.04
CA GLN A 67 -1.27 36.98 -18.50
C GLN A 67 -1.68 38.41 -18.86
N PRO A 68 -0.95 39.44 -18.41
CA PRO A 68 -1.28 40.83 -18.70
C PRO A 68 -1.40 41.11 -20.18
N TRP A 69 -2.50 41.72 -20.60
CA TRP A 69 -2.76 42.05 -22.02
C TRP A 69 -1.88 43.19 -22.51
N GLN A 70 -1.57 44.13 -21.62
CA GLN A 70 -0.75 45.30 -21.87
C GLN A 70 0.75 45.09 -21.59
N GLY A 71 1.14 43.92 -21.10
CA GLY A 71 2.51 43.71 -20.63
C GLY A 71 2.77 44.32 -19.26
N GLY A 72 4.03 44.57 -18.92
CA GLY A 72 4.44 45.10 -17.63
C GLY A 72 4.68 44.03 -16.56
N THR A 73 4.83 44.42 -15.31
CA THR A 73 5.03 43.54 -14.16
C THR A 73 3.75 42.73 -13.92
N TYR A 74 3.84 41.43 -14.01
CA TYR A 74 2.71 40.51 -13.80
C TYR A 74 2.60 40.16 -12.32
N GLY A 75 1.65 40.78 -11.61
CA GLY A 75 1.49 40.59 -10.17
C GLY A 75 0.91 41.80 -9.46
N GLY A 76 1.23 41.92 -8.19
CA GLY A 76 0.78 43.01 -7.33
C GLY A 76 0.97 42.70 -5.85
N GLN A 77 0.20 43.37 -5.02
CA GLN A 77 0.31 43.33 -3.57
C GLN A 77 -1.07 43.20 -2.91
N VAL A 78 -1.09 42.53 -1.75
CA VAL A 78 -2.29 42.43 -0.90
C VAL A 78 -1.87 42.69 0.54
N THR A 79 -2.54 43.62 1.22
CA THR A 79 -2.40 43.84 2.65
C THR A 79 -3.54 43.12 3.38
N PHE A 80 -3.24 42.35 4.41
CA PHE A 80 -4.22 41.62 5.19
C PHE A 80 -3.84 41.54 6.66
N THR A 81 -4.81 41.22 7.51
CA THR A 81 -4.59 41.00 8.94
C THR A 81 -5.05 39.59 9.34
N VAL A 82 -4.29 38.95 10.21
CA VAL A 82 -4.58 37.68 10.83
C VAL A 82 -3.98 37.62 12.23
N ASP A 83 -4.72 37.14 13.22
CA ASP A 83 -4.31 37.05 14.63
C ASP A 83 -3.77 38.40 15.17
N GLY A 84 -4.36 39.52 14.72
CA GLY A 84 -3.99 40.87 15.13
C GLY A 84 -2.69 41.39 14.54
N LYS A 85 -2.00 40.67 13.67
CA LYS A 85 -0.83 41.10 12.92
C LYS A 85 -1.22 41.59 11.52
N TYR A 86 -0.46 42.52 11.01
CA TYR A 86 -0.67 43.13 9.68
C TYR A 86 0.45 42.71 8.73
N TYR A 87 0.08 42.21 7.56
CA TYR A 87 1.02 41.70 6.57
C TYR A 87 0.83 42.38 5.21
N LEU A 88 1.94 42.69 4.55
CA LEU A 88 2.01 43.09 3.15
C LEU A 88 2.63 41.93 2.35
N MET A 89 1.82 41.28 1.52
CA MET A 89 2.24 40.20 0.64
C MET A 89 2.37 40.71 -0.79
N SER A 90 3.55 40.56 -1.38
CA SER A 90 3.84 40.93 -2.77
C SER A 90 4.17 39.67 -3.56
N ARG A 91 3.59 39.54 -4.76
CA ARG A 91 3.95 38.49 -5.73
C ARG A 91 4.15 39.06 -7.12
N VAL A 92 5.24 38.66 -7.75
CA VAL A 92 5.50 38.87 -9.18
C VAL A 92 5.61 37.52 -9.86
N PHE A 93 4.84 37.32 -10.90
CA PHE A 93 4.73 36.09 -11.61
C PHE A 93 5.60 36.06 -12.87
N GLY A 94 6.40 35.03 -13.03
CA GLY A 94 7.20 34.77 -14.21
C GLY A 94 6.42 34.07 -15.32
N LYS A 95 7.09 33.77 -16.42
CA LYS A 95 6.53 32.96 -17.52
C LYS A 95 6.22 31.51 -17.05
N THR A 96 6.92 31.05 -16.03
CA THR A 96 6.75 29.72 -15.37
C THR A 96 6.87 29.93 -13.87
N ALA A 97 6.41 28.95 -13.08
CA ALA A 97 6.48 28.98 -11.63
C ALA A 97 7.89 29.21 -11.05
N LYS A 98 8.93 28.75 -11.77
CA LYS A 98 10.34 29.00 -11.36
C LYS A 98 10.77 30.47 -11.40
N GLY A 99 10.06 31.30 -12.14
CA GLY A 99 10.32 32.71 -12.25
C GLY A 99 9.44 33.55 -11.34
N ASP A 100 8.63 32.97 -10.49
CA ASP A 100 7.80 33.69 -9.53
C ASP A 100 8.65 34.20 -8.37
N SER A 101 8.31 35.37 -7.87
CA SER A 101 8.87 35.91 -6.63
C SER A 101 7.75 36.13 -5.62
N PHE A 102 8.05 35.82 -4.38
CA PHE A 102 7.18 35.99 -3.22
C PHE A 102 7.92 36.78 -2.15
N ARG A 103 7.26 37.77 -1.57
CA ARG A 103 7.78 38.53 -0.45
C ARG A 103 6.64 38.77 0.54
N LEU A 104 6.89 38.50 1.80
CA LEU A 104 6.00 38.83 2.91
C LEU A 104 6.70 39.77 3.83
N GLN A 105 6.02 40.86 4.19
CA GLN A 105 6.52 41.86 5.11
C GLN A 105 5.49 42.14 6.20
N ASP A 106 5.94 42.53 7.36
CA ASP A 106 5.10 43.19 8.34
C ASP A 106 4.67 44.53 7.78
N ALA A 107 3.37 44.81 7.73
CA ALA A 107 2.84 46.01 7.04
C ALA A 107 3.14 47.33 7.78
N ASP A 108 3.37 47.27 9.10
CA ASP A 108 3.66 48.45 9.90
C ASP A 108 5.14 48.84 9.83
N THR A 109 6.02 47.84 9.85
CA THR A 109 7.47 48.06 9.91
C THR A 109 8.17 47.95 8.56
N LEU A 110 7.51 47.34 7.56
CA LEU A 110 8.02 46.97 6.24
C LEU A 110 9.25 46.01 6.29
N LEU A 111 9.48 45.39 7.42
CA LEU A 111 10.52 44.35 7.56
C LEU A 111 10.04 43.03 7.00
N ASP A 112 10.95 42.27 6.41
CA ASP A 112 10.63 40.94 5.87
C ASP A 112 10.21 40.00 7.00
N SER A 113 9.08 39.33 6.81
CA SER A 113 8.53 38.32 7.73
C SER A 113 8.73 36.91 7.16
N THR A 114 8.99 35.97 8.04
CA THR A 114 9.09 34.52 7.73
C THR A 114 7.92 33.73 8.27
N ASP A 115 6.86 34.40 8.74
CA ASP A 115 5.69 33.73 9.34
C ASP A 115 4.97 32.82 8.35
N TYR A 116 4.99 33.19 7.04
CA TYR A 116 4.40 32.38 5.96
C TYR A 116 5.36 32.29 4.77
N THR A 117 5.25 31.17 4.03
CA THR A 117 6.06 30.91 2.84
C THR A 117 5.30 31.19 1.54
N GLU A 118 5.87 30.81 0.40
CA GLU A 118 5.17 30.84 -0.90
C GLU A 118 3.84 30.05 -0.90
N GLN A 119 3.64 29.17 0.09
CA GLN A 119 2.40 28.42 0.30
C GLN A 119 1.45 29.12 1.29
N ALA A 120 1.53 30.44 1.38
CA ALA A 120 0.76 31.25 2.34
C ALA A 120 -0.73 30.90 2.40
N GLY A 121 -1.36 30.59 1.26
CA GLY A 121 -2.77 30.18 1.25
C GLY A 121 -3.02 28.89 2.03
N GLN A 122 -2.19 27.86 1.86
CA GLN A 122 -2.34 26.61 2.58
C GLN A 122 -2.01 26.77 4.07
N GLU A 123 -1.01 27.57 4.38
CA GLU A 123 -0.57 27.82 5.76
C GLU A 123 -1.61 28.63 6.55
N LEU A 124 -2.16 29.70 5.95
CA LEU A 124 -3.16 30.59 6.55
C LEU A 124 -4.53 29.93 6.70
N PHE A 125 -5.03 29.31 5.63
CA PHE A 125 -6.38 28.73 5.63
C PHE A 125 -6.38 27.28 6.10
N GLY A 126 -5.23 26.59 6.16
CA GLY A 126 -5.12 25.17 6.53
C GLY A 126 -5.80 24.22 5.54
N ILE A 127 -6.08 24.67 4.31
CA ILE A 127 -6.70 23.91 3.22
C ILE A 127 -5.98 24.19 1.91
N ASP A 128 -6.09 23.28 0.93
CA ASP A 128 -5.53 23.46 -0.41
C ASP A 128 -6.37 24.40 -1.29
N ALA A 129 -5.85 24.75 -2.46
CA ALA A 129 -6.50 25.68 -3.39
C ALA A 129 -7.87 25.18 -3.87
N GLU A 130 -8.06 23.87 -4.05
CA GLU A 130 -9.35 23.27 -4.44
C GLU A 130 -10.38 23.42 -3.33
N SER A 131 -9.99 23.11 -2.10
CA SER A 131 -10.84 23.25 -0.91
C SER A 131 -11.22 24.70 -0.66
N PHE A 132 -10.30 25.64 -0.89
CA PHE A 132 -10.57 27.07 -0.82
C PHE A 132 -11.62 27.51 -1.84
N GLN A 133 -11.52 27.05 -3.09
CA GLN A 133 -12.51 27.30 -4.13
C GLN A 133 -13.87 26.66 -3.85
N ARG A 134 -13.91 25.60 -3.03
CA ARG A 134 -15.15 24.92 -2.65
C ARG A 134 -15.76 25.44 -1.36
N THR A 135 -15.13 26.37 -0.65
CA THR A 135 -15.61 26.86 0.64
C THR A 135 -15.63 28.39 0.74
N ILE A 136 -14.48 29.03 0.60
CA ILE A 136 -14.28 30.48 0.83
C ILE A 136 -14.48 31.29 -0.45
N TYR A 137 -14.03 30.75 -1.59
CA TYR A 137 -14.16 31.37 -2.90
C TYR A 137 -15.32 30.74 -3.68
N ILE A 138 -16.35 31.51 -3.94
CA ILE A 138 -17.53 31.06 -4.69
C ILE A 138 -17.53 31.80 -6.03
N GLY A 139 -17.04 31.10 -7.07
CA GLY A 139 -17.02 31.61 -8.44
C GLY A 139 -18.39 31.63 -9.09
N GLN A 140 -18.51 32.40 -10.17
CA GLN A 140 -19.75 32.51 -10.94
C GLN A 140 -20.21 31.12 -11.44
N ALA A 141 -21.48 30.77 -11.20
CA ALA A 141 -22.09 29.48 -11.53
C ALA A 141 -21.44 28.24 -10.84
N GLU A 142 -20.59 28.45 -9.83
CA GLU A 142 -19.94 27.35 -9.08
C GLU A 142 -20.61 27.07 -7.73
N CYS A 143 -21.72 27.73 -7.43
CA CYS A 143 -22.43 27.54 -6.14
C CYS A 143 -22.85 26.08 -5.90
N ALA A 144 -23.24 25.36 -6.95
CA ALA A 144 -23.78 23.99 -6.86
C ALA A 144 -22.76 22.86 -6.61
N ALA A 145 -21.52 23.15 -6.24
CA ALA A 145 -20.56 22.14 -5.86
C ALA A 145 -20.72 21.76 -4.37
N PHE A 146 -21.27 20.58 -4.09
CA PHE A 146 -21.69 20.17 -2.75
C PHE A 146 -20.72 19.26 -2.00
N ALA A 147 -19.84 18.56 -2.71
CA ALA A 147 -18.97 17.59 -2.08
C ALA A 147 -17.82 18.26 -1.32
N ALA A 148 -17.63 17.89 -0.06
CA ALA A 148 -16.42 18.25 0.68
C ALA A 148 -15.20 17.58 0.03
N THR A 149 -14.09 18.33 -0.06
CA THR A 149 -12.81 17.71 -0.42
C THR A 149 -12.25 16.93 0.75
N ASP A 150 -11.30 16.01 0.48
CA ASP A 150 -10.61 15.30 1.56
C ASP A 150 -9.95 16.26 2.56
N ARG A 151 -9.46 17.42 2.10
CA ARG A 151 -8.86 18.46 2.94
C ARG A 151 -9.89 19.19 3.81
N VAL A 152 -11.07 19.49 3.28
CA VAL A 152 -12.19 20.04 4.07
C VAL A 152 -12.62 19.07 5.14
N SER A 153 -12.81 17.80 4.77
CA SER A 153 -13.17 16.73 5.71
C SER A 153 -12.10 16.54 6.79
N ALA A 154 -10.82 16.59 6.41
CA ALA A 154 -9.70 16.50 7.35
C ALA A 154 -9.69 17.69 8.32
N LYS A 155 -9.85 18.93 7.83
CA LYS A 155 -9.86 20.13 8.68
C LYS A 155 -11.06 20.14 9.63
N LEU A 156 -12.23 19.70 9.19
CA LEU A 156 -13.41 19.53 10.05
C LEU A 156 -13.13 18.51 11.17
N GLY A 157 -12.45 17.40 10.84
CA GLY A 157 -12.03 16.41 11.81
C GLY A 157 -11.00 16.94 12.82
N ASN A 158 -10.01 17.68 12.36
CA ASN A 158 -8.89 18.15 13.19
C ASN A 158 -9.25 19.23 14.24
N GLN A 159 -10.33 19.97 14.03
CA GLN A 159 -10.75 21.00 15.00
C GLN A 159 -11.42 20.43 16.24
N MET A 160 -11.71 19.15 16.29
CA MET A 160 -12.49 18.58 17.37
C MET A 160 -11.70 17.73 18.38
N GLU A 161 -10.58 17.14 18.02
CA GLU A 161 -9.60 16.50 18.93
C GLU A 161 -8.32 16.12 18.15
N GLU A 162 -7.19 16.67 18.56
CA GLU A 162 -5.79 16.37 18.17
C GLU A 162 -5.42 16.25 16.67
N THR A 163 -4.58 17.17 16.26
CA THR A 163 -4.09 17.43 14.88
C THR A 163 -3.21 16.30 14.28
N GLU A 164 -2.75 15.34 15.07
CA GLU A 164 -1.82 14.28 14.62
C GLU A 164 -2.51 13.07 13.97
N ASP A 165 -3.78 12.79 14.30
CA ASP A 165 -4.42 11.53 13.92
C ASP A 165 -4.83 11.44 12.44
N MET A 166 -5.20 12.55 11.81
CA MET A 166 -5.65 12.51 10.40
C MET A 166 -4.49 12.55 9.39
N ALA A 167 -3.42 13.26 9.69
CA ALA A 167 -2.17 13.13 8.91
C ALA A 167 -1.63 11.69 9.00
N SER A 168 -1.78 11.06 10.18
CA SER A 168 -1.49 9.65 10.40
C SER A 168 -2.38 8.71 9.59
N TYR A 169 -3.68 9.04 9.42
CA TYR A 169 -4.61 8.21 8.62
C TYR A 169 -4.20 8.12 7.15
N ASP A 170 -3.95 9.26 6.49
CA ASP A 170 -3.60 9.27 5.07
C ASP A 170 -2.26 8.56 4.82
N VAL A 171 -1.29 8.77 5.71
CA VAL A 171 -0.01 8.06 5.68
C VAL A 171 -0.20 6.57 5.92
N ALA A 172 -1.02 6.18 6.91
CA ALA A 172 -1.31 4.78 7.21
C ALA A 172 -2.06 4.10 6.07
N ASN A 173 -3.11 4.74 5.53
CA ASN A 173 -3.90 4.21 4.42
C ASN A 173 -3.05 4.04 3.15
N LYS A 174 -2.16 4.98 2.85
CA LYS A 174 -1.20 4.88 1.75
C LYS A 174 -0.23 3.71 1.97
N LYS A 175 0.36 3.58 3.16
CA LYS A 175 1.25 2.46 3.50
C LYS A 175 0.55 1.11 3.37
N LEU A 176 -0.71 1.00 3.84
CA LEU A 176 -1.51 -0.21 3.71
C LEU A 176 -1.82 -0.53 2.23
N ALA A 177 -2.17 0.48 1.43
CA ALA A 177 -2.40 0.31 -0.01
C ALA A 177 -1.14 -0.13 -0.75
N ASP A 178 0.01 0.45 -0.44
CA ASP A 178 1.31 0.07 -1.01
C ASP A 178 1.68 -1.35 -0.61
N ALA A 179 1.46 -1.74 0.65
CA ALA A 179 1.70 -3.11 1.13
C ALA A 179 0.78 -4.13 0.43
N ILE A 180 -0.51 -3.83 0.23
CA ILE A 180 -1.44 -4.67 -0.54
C ILE A 180 -0.95 -4.82 -1.99
N ASN A 181 -0.50 -3.73 -2.62
CA ASN A 181 0.00 -3.75 -3.99
C ASN A 181 1.27 -4.60 -4.13
N GLN A 182 2.19 -4.54 -3.15
CA GLN A 182 3.40 -5.36 -3.13
C GLN A 182 3.11 -6.85 -2.94
N LEU A 183 2.11 -7.18 -2.12
CA LEU A 183 1.71 -8.57 -1.86
C LEU A 183 0.76 -9.13 -2.94
N SER A 184 0.08 -8.30 -3.72
CA SER A 184 -1.02 -8.64 -4.61
C SER A 184 -0.81 -9.93 -5.42
N ASP A 185 -1.86 -10.74 -5.50
CA ASP A 185 -2.03 -11.88 -6.40
C ASP A 185 -2.53 -11.46 -7.80
N LYS A 186 -3.28 -10.33 -7.87
CA LYS A 186 -3.89 -9.81 -9.10
C LYS A 186 -2.88 -9.12 -10.02
N ARG A 187 -1.77 -8.59 -9.50
CA ARG A 187 -0.72 -7.94 -10.28
C ARG A 187 0.40 -8.92 -10.58
N SER A 188 0.78 -9.04 -11.83
CA SER A 188 1.87 -9.94 -12.27
C SER A 188 3.22 -9.70 -11.57
N THR A 189 3.41 -8.51 -11.00
CA THR A 189 4.61 -8.10 -10.25
C THR A 189 4.50 -8.33 -8.75
N GLY A 190 3.31 -8.67 -8.26
CA GLY A 190 3.07 -8.90 -6.83
C GLY A 190 3.78 -10.16 -6.32
N LYS A 191 4.17 -10.16 -5.03
CA LYS A 191 4.91 -11.27 -4.43
C LYS A 191 4.12 -12.59 -4.46
N LEU A 192 2.83 -12.55 -4.12
CA LEU A 192 1.94 -13.72 -4.18
C LEU A 192 1.86 -14.30 -5.59
N ALA A 193 1.62 -13.46 -6.60
CA ALA A 193 1.53 -13.92 -7.99
C ALA A 193 2.85 -14.52 -8.53
N LYS A 194 4.00 -14.08 -8.03
CA LYS A 194 5.31 -14.66 -8.40
C LYS A 194 5.48 -16.04 -7.77
N LEU A 195 5.23 -16.17 -6.47
CA LEU A 195 5.36 -17.44 -5.75
C LEU A 195 4.35 -18.48 -6.24
N GLU A 196 3.10 -18.07 -6.56
CA GLU A 196 2.11 -18.97 -7.14
C GLU A 196 2.51 -19.51 -8.51
N ARG A 197 3.15 -18.68 -9.34
CA ARG A 197 3.69 -19.14 -10.64
C ARG A 197 4.81 -20.14 -10.43
N GLU A 198 5.73 -19.86 -9.51
CA GLU A 198 6.85 -20.77 -9.20
C GLU A 198 6.32 -22.08 -8.64
N ALA A 199 5.36 -22.06 -7.74
CA ALA A 199 4.72 -23.25 -7.19
C ALA A 199 4.01 -24.08 -8.27
N ARG A 200 3.34 -23.44 -9.23
CA ARG A 200 2.68 -24.13 -10.36
C ARG A 200 3.69 -24.83 -11.28
N VAL A 201 4.82 -24.17 -11.59
CA VAL A 201 5.87 -24.76 -12.41
C VAL A 201 6.45 -25.98 -11.70
N LEU A 202 6.79 -25.87 -10.41
CA LEU A 202 7.29 -26.98 -9.63
C LEU A 202 6.27 -28.13 -9.52
N ALA A 203 4.97 -27.80 -9.37
CA ALA A 203 3.92 -28.82 -9.33
C ALA A 203 3.81 -29.61 -10.64
N GLN A 204 4.01 -28.97 -11.80
CA GLN A 204 4.05 -29.65 -13.10
C GLN A 204 5.27 -30.56 -13.22
N GLU A 205 6.45 -30.10 -12.80
CA GLU A 205 7.69 -30.87 -12.84
C GLU A 205 7.65 -32.10 -11.92
N ILE A 206 6.94 -32.02 -10.80
CA ILE A 206 6.81 -33.11 -9.83
C ILE A 206 5.82 -34.21 -10.28
N GLN A 207 4.94 -33.91 -11.26
CA GLN A 207 3.97 -34.89 -11.76
C GLN A 207 4.64 -36.19 -12.27
N GLU A 208 5.86 -36.09 -12.80
CA GLU A 208 6.61 -37.21 -13.34
C GLU A 208 7.24 -38.11 -12.25
N LYS A 209 7.24 -37.66 -10.98
CA LYS A 209 7.92 -38.36 -9.88
C LYS A 209 7.40 -39.78 -9.68
N THR A 210 6.08 -39.98 -9.81
CA THR A 210 5.45 -41.30 -9.65
C THR A 210 5.88 -42.24 -10.77
N ALA A 211 5.95 -41.74 -12.01
CA ALA A 211 6.39 -42.54 -13.16
C ALA A 211 7.87 -42.91 -13.03
N VAL A 212 8.72 -42.01 -12.57
CA VAL A 212 10.15 -42.28 -12.31
C VAL A 212 10.30 -43.32 -11.19
N GLN A 213 9.48 -43.28 -10.14
CA GLN A 213 9.51 -44.27 -9.08
C GLN A 213 9.10 -45.66 -9.61
N GLU A 214 8.06 -45.75 -10.45
CA GLU A 214 7.62 -47.03 -11.08
C GLU A 214 8.72 -47.60 -12.00
N GLU A 215 9.42 -46.72 -12.74
CA GLU A 215 10.54 -47.14 -13.59
C GLU A 215 11.75 -47.63 -12.76
N ILE A 216 12.07 -46.98 -11.64
CA ILE A 216 13.08 -47.44 -10.67
C ILE A 216 12.76 -48.85 -10.18
N ASP A 217 11.51 -49.04 -9.75
CA ASP A 217 11.09 -50.36 -9.24
C ASP A 217 11.18 -51.42 -10.34
N SER A 218 10.78 -51.10 -11.58
CA SER A 218 10.87 -52.02 -12.74
C SER A 218 12.33 -52.36 -13.09
N VAL A 219 13.22 -51.36 -13.17
CA VAL A 219 14.64 -51.54 -13.51
C VAL A 219 15.37 -52.28 -12.39
N SER A 220 15.06 -51.97 -11.13
CA SER A 220 15.60 -52.66 -9.95
C SER A 220 15.24 -54.16 -9.93
N ASN A 221 13.97 -54.51 -10.25
CA ASN A 221 13.53 -55.90 -10.34
C ASN A 221 14.27 -56.64 -11.46
N ARG A 222 14.39 -56.02 -12.67
CA ARG A 222 15.15 -56.62 -13.78
C ARG A 222 16.62 -56.79 -13.46
N LEU A 223 17.24 -55.79 -12.80
CA LEU A 223 18.64 -55.89 -12.36
C LEU A 223 18.84 -57.04 -11.38
N THR A 224 17.90 -57.25 -10.45
CA THR A 224 17.94 -58.35 -9.50
C THR A 224 17.82 -59.71 -10.18
N GLU A 225 16.92 -59.83 -11.16
CA GLU A 225 16.75 -61.05 -11.98
C GLU A 225 18.04 -61.35 -12.78
N VAL A 226 18.63 -60.39 -13.47
CA VAL A 226 19.85 -60.56 -14.25
C VAL A 226 21.02 -60.89 -13.35
N LYS A 227 21.16 -60.30 -12.16
CA LYS A 227 22.18 -60.64 -11.16
C LYS A 227 22.00 -62.06 -10.63
N ALA A 228 20.75 -62.52 -10.40
CA ALA A 228 20.46 -63.88 -10.00
C ALA A 228 20.90 -64.89 -11.09
N ASN A 229 20.57 -64.60 -12.34
CA ASN A 229 20.97 -65.42 -13.49
C ASN A 229 22.51 -65.45 -13.65
N TRP A 230 23.19 -64.31 -13.49
CA TRP A 230 24.64 -64.23 -13.51
C TRP A 230 25.27 -65.05 -12.39
N ASN A 231 24.74 -64.97 -11.16
CA ASN A 231 25.18 -65.81 -10.03
C ASN A 231 24.95 -67.29 -10.26
N ALA A 232 23.82 -67.67 -10.88
CA ALA A 232 23.57 -69.06 -11.28
C ALA A 232 24.58 -69.60 -12.29
N CYS A 233 24.96 -68.77 -13.30
CA CYS A 233 26.01 -69.07 -14.24
C CYS A 233 27.37 -69.21 -13.56
N VAL A 234 27.72 -68.38 -12.60
CA VAL A 234 29.00 -68.41 -11.85
C VAL A 234 29.07 -69.68 -10.96
N THR A 235 28.00 -70.03 -10.25
CA THR A 235 27.97 -71.08 -9.26
C THR A 235 27.69 -72.49 -9.87
N GLY A 236 27.33 -72.55 -11.17
CA GLY A 236 27.06 -73.83 -11.84
C GLY A 236 25.79 -74.50 -11.39
N LYS A 237 24.93 -73.86 -10.67
CA LYS A 237 23.59 -74.33 -10.29
C LYS A 237 22.59 -73.81 -11.31
N LEU A 238 21.79 -74.67 -11.92
CA LEU A 238 20.64 -74.30 -12.77
C LEU A 238 19.74 -73.34 -11.99
N PRO A 239 19.11 -72.33 -12.67
CA PRO A 239 18.13 -71.49 -12.00
C PRO A 239 17.00 -72.36 -11.51
N VAL A 240 16.89 -72.51 -10.23
CA VAL A 240 15.68 -73.03 -9.59
C VAL A 240 14.60 -72.01 -9.88
N GLU A 241 13.44 -72.44 -10.42
CA GLU A 241 12.24 -71.64 -10.41
C GLU A 241 12.05 -71.19 -8.95
N THR A 242 12.45 -69.96 -8.71
CA THR A 242 12.37 -69.35 -7.38
C THR A 242 10.90 -69.12 -7.08
N ASN A 243 10.39 -69.89 -6.10
CA ASN A 243 9.14 -69.59 -5.43
C ASN A 243 9.21 -68.11 -4.96
N GLU A 244 8.10 -67.45 -5.06
CA GLU A 244 7.97 -66.03 -4.67
C GLU A 244 8.52 -65.72 -3.25
N GLU A 245 8.58 -66.70 -2.36
CA GLU A 245 9.16 -66.59 -1.01
C GLU A 245 10.72 -66.48 -0.99
N GLU A 246 11.44 -67.15 -1.92
CA GLU A 246 12.92 -67.01 -1.99
C GLU A 246 13.35 -65.72 -2.67
N ALA A 247 12.60 -65.25 -3.67
CA ALA A 247 12.78 -63.93 -4.26
C ALA A 247 12.52 -62.79 -3.25
N ALA A 248 11.50 -62.94 -2.42
CA ALA A 248 11.21 -62.05 -1.30
C ALA A 248 12.31 -62.07 -0.23
N ASN A 249 12.94 -63.21 0.03
CA ASN A 249 14.04 -63.30 0.98
C ASN A 249 15.35 -62.68 0.44
N ILE A 250 15.66 -62.83 -0.86
CA ILE A 250 16.83 -62.21 -1.50
C ILE A 250 16.64 -60.69 -1.60
N ALA A 251 15.44 -60.23 -2.01
CA ALA A 251 15.07 -58.81 -1.98
C ALA A 251 15.04 -58.25 -0.55
N GLY A 252 14.68 -59.06 0.43
CA GLY A 252 14.75 -58.74 1.85
C GLY A 252 16.18 -58.58 2.36
N GLN A 253 17.12 -59.43 1.89
CA GLN A 253 18.55 -59.32 2.22
C GLN A 253 19.22 -58.11 1.55
N GLU A 254 18.98 -57.81 0.27
CA GLU A 254 19.49 -56.61 -0.41
C GLU A 254 18.88 -55.33 0.15
N ARG A 255 17.59 -55.33 0.50
CA ARG A 255 16.99 -54.24 1.29
C ARG A 255 17.64 -54.10 2.66
N SER A 256 18.01 -55.22 3.30
CA SER A 256 18.75 -55.19 4.57
C SER A 256 20.15 -54.59 4.39
N ASP A 257 20.86 -54.89 3.32
CA ASP A 257 22.19 -54.34 3.05
C ASP A 257 22.13 -52.90 2.63
N THR A 258 21.15 -52.48 1.84
CA THR A 258 20.89 -51.06 1.51
C THR A 258 20.45 -50.27 2.74
N ILE A 259 19.59 -50.88 3.59
CA ILE A 259 19.21 -50.31 4.88
C ILE A 259 20.42 -50.26 5.83
N GLN A 260 21.33 -51.22 5.78
CA GLN A 260 22.56 -51.22 6.58
C GLN A 260 23.54 -50.15 6.07
N ARG A 261 23.70 -49.95 4.75
CA ARG A 261 24.48 -48.81 4.19
C ARG A 261 23.90 -47.47 4.57
N ARG A 262 22.59 -47.26 4.42
CA ARG A 262 21.90 -46.06 4.87
C ARG A 262 21.97 -45.86 6.40
N ARG A 263 21.94 -46.96 7.17
CA ARG A 263 22.18 -46.91 8.64
C ARG A 263 23.61 -46.58 8.96
N PHE A 264 24.59 -47.04 8.19
CA PHE A 264 26.01 -46.72 8.35
C PHE A 264 26.27 -45.22 8.06
N GLU A 265 25.71 -44.69 6.98
CA GLU A 265 25.80 -43.27 6.65
C GLU A 265 25.10 -42.37 7.69
N LYS A 266 23.90 -42.76 8.13
CA LYS A 266 23.21 -42.05 9.23
C LYS A 266 23.98 -42.14 10.55
N ASN A 267 24.66 -43.23 10.82
CA ASN A 267 25.51 -43.37 11.99
C ASN A 267 26.79 -42.53 11.86
N LEU A 268 27.34 -42.42 10.66
CA LEU A 268 28.47 -41.51 10.37
C LEU A 268 28.08 -40.05 10.55
N GLN A 269 26.91 -39.65 10.04
CA GLN A 269 26.35 -38.29 10.25
C GLN A 269 26.07 -38.04 11.74
N ARG A 270 25.59 -39.00 12.50
CA ARG A 270 25.40 -38.87 13.96
C ARG A 270 26.72 -38.66 14.69
N LYS A 271 27.82 -39.33 14.28
CA LYS A 271 29.17 -39.13 14.81
C LYS A 271 29.62 -37.68 14.61
N TYR A 272 29.48 -37.12 13.38
CA TYR A 272 29.89 -35.77 13.08
C TYR A 272 29.00 -34.74 13.80
N LYS A 273 27.67 -34.93 13.82
CA LYS A 273 26.74 -34.06 14.57
C LYS A 273 26.98 -34.11 16.08
N GLY A 274 27.33 -35.27 16.63
CA GLY A 274 27.72 -35.38 18.04
C GLY A 274 29.02 -34.65 18.36
N LEU A 275 30.02 -34.78 17.50
CA LEU A 275 31.33 -34.11 17.67
C LEU A 275 31.19 -32.58 17.54
N THR A 276 30.44 -32.10 16.55
CA THR A 276 30.18 -30.66 16.38
C THR A 276 29.39 -30.08 17.56
N GLY A 277 28.42 -30.81 18.12
CA GLY A 277 27.68 -30.42 19.31
C GLY A 277 28.57 -30.25 20.55
N VAL A 278 29.50 -31.17 20.76
CA VAL A 278 30.47 -31.09 21.86
C VAL A 278 31.42 -29.88 21.70
N ILE A 279 31.96 -29.68 20.49
CA ILE A 279 32.88 -28.56 20.18
C ILE A 279 32.17 -27.22 20.37
N LEU A 280 30.96 -27.09 19.80
CA LEU A 280 30.19 -25.84 19.92
C LEU A 280 29.79 -25.54 21.37
N GLY A 281 29.39 -26.57 22.13
CA GLY A 281 29.07 -26.43 23.54
C GLY A 281 30.26 -25.98 24.38
N LEU A 282 31.46 -26.51 24.12
CA LEU A 282 32.70 -26.09 24.77
C LEU A 282 33.07 -24.64 24.42
N LEU A 283 32.91 -24.22 23.17
CA LEU A 283 33.15 -22.84 22.77
C LEU A 283 32.19 -21.86 23.47
N VAL A 284 30.91 -22.24 23.62
CA VAL A 284 29.92 -21.44 24.37
C VAL A 284 30.29 -21.33 25.84
N ILE A 285 30.76 -22.43 26.46
CA ILE A 285 31.24 -22.43 27.86
C ILE A 285 32.46 -21.52 28.02
N ILE A 286 33.44 -21.62 27.12
CA ILE A 286 34.64 -20.76 27.12
C ILE A 286 34.25 -19.28 26.97
N TYR A 287 33.34 -18.98 26.09
CA TYR A 287 32.80 -17.63 25.90
C TYR A 287 32.12 -17.11 27.18
N ALA A 288 31.30 -17.94 27.86
CA ALA A 288 30.66 -17.59 29.11
C ALA A 288 31.67 -17.31 30.22
N LEU A 289 32.79 -18.02 30.24
CA LEU A 289 33.84 -17.84 31.26
C LEU A 289 34.67 -16.57 31.00
N LEU A 290 34.92 -16.22 29.74
CA LEU A 290 35.83 -15.13 29.35
C LEU A 290 35.17 -13.78 29.13
N ALA A 291 33.96 -13.74 28.52
CA ALA A 291 33.34 -12.54 27.98
C ALA A 291 31.98 -12.15 28.57
N ALA A 292 31.23 -13.07 29.18
CA ALA A 292 29.87 -12.80 29.60
C ALA A 292 29.75 -12.01 30.91
N GLY A 293 28.93 -10.95 30.91
CA GLY A 293 28.61 -10.19 32.14
C GLY A 293 27.88 -11.02 33.19
N LYS A 294 28.00 -10.64 34.47
CA LYS A 294 27.56 -11.44 35.63
C LYS A 294 26.07 -11.90 35.58
N GLY A 295 25.18 -11.14 34.91
CA GLY A 295 23.74 -11.45 34.89
C GLY A 295 23.33 -12.63 33.99
N TYR A 296 24.03 -12.87 32.91
CA TYR A 296 23.66 -13.93 31.91
C TYR A 296 24.58 -15.15 31.93
N ARG A 297 25.64 -15.09 32.74
CA ARG A 297 26.72 -16.12 32.79
C ARG A 297 26.17 -17.50 33.13
N MET A 298 25.24 -17.59 34.05
CA MET A 298 24.66 -18.85 34.49
C MET A 298 23.77 -19.49 33.41
N LEU A 299 23.01 -18.69 32.70
CA LEU A 299 22.13 -19.16 31.62
C LEU A 299 22.94 -19.68 30.43
N ILE A 300 24.01 -19.01 30.04
CA ILE A 300 24.91 -19.41 28.95
C ILE A 300 25.67 -20.70 29.32
N LEU A 301 26.08 -20.88 30.55
CA LEU A 301 26.73 -22.10 31.05
C LEU A 301 25.77 -23.30 31.01
N ILE A 302 24.49 -23.10 31.36
CA ILE A 302 23.46 -24.17 31.29
C ILE A 302 23.23 -24.58 29.82
N CYS A 303 23.09 -23.62 28.89
CA CYS A 303 22.92 -23.92 27.46
C CYS A 303 24.14 -24.63 26.85
N GLY A 304 25.36 -24.19 27.20
CA GLY A 304 26.61 -24.84 26.81
C GLY A 304 26.73 -26.26 27.35
N GLY A 305 26.40 -26.47 28.61
CA GLY A 305 26.38 -27.79 29.28
C GLY A 305 25.38 -28.75 28.64
N PHE A 306 24.18 -28.27 28.29
CA PHE A 306 23.17 -29.05 27.62
C PHE A 306 23.61 -29.49 26.21
N SER A 307 24.27 -28.61 25.47
CA SER A 307 24.82 -28.93 24.15
C SER A 307 25.92 -29.98 24.19
N VAL A 308 26.82 -29.93 25.18
CA VAL A 308 27.85 -30.96 25.42
C VAL A 308 27.23 -32.30 25.80
N ALA A 309 26.23 -32.31 26.67
CA ALA A 309 25.53 -33.53 27.10
C ALA A 309 24.81 -34.20 25.95
N ALA A 310 24.08 -33.43 25.12
CA ALA A 310 23.40 -33.94 23.93
C ALA A 310 24.37 -34.52 22.88
N GLY A 311 25.51 -33.84 22.66
CA GLY A 311 26.59 -34.34 21.78
C GLY A 311 27.22 -35.62 22.28
N ALA A 312 27.51 -35.74 23.60
CA ALA A 312 28.04 -36.93 24.22
C ALA A 312 27.06 -38.14 24.16
N PHE A 313 25.75 -37.87 24.34
CA PHE A 313 24.71 -38.88 24.21
C PHE A 313 24.65 -39.43 22.77
N MET A 314 24.79 -38.61 21.75
CA MET A 314 24.85 -39.03 20.34
C MET A 314 26.07 -39.93 20.05
N LEU A 315 27.25 -39.58 20.63
CA LEU A 315 28.47 -40.40 20.51
C LEU A 315 28.34 -41.75 21.21
N LEU A 316 27.68 -41.79 22.37
CA LEU A 316 27.41 -43.03 23.09
C LEU A 316 26.48 -43.98 22.29
N CYS A 317 25.42 -43.42 21.67
CA CYS A 317 24.52 -44.16 20.79
C CYS A 317 25.26 -44.73 19.57
N TYR A 318 26.24 -44.02 19.03
CA TYR A 318 27.10 -44.49 17.95
C TYR A 318 27.98 -45.67 18.40
N ALA A 319 28.60 -45.58 19.56
CA ALA A 319 29.46 -46.63 20.10
C ALA A 319 28.71 -47.96 20.39
N ILE A 320 27.48 -47.86 20.90
CA ILE A 320 26.62 -49.02 21.17
C ILE A 320 26.20 -49.70 19.85
N SER A 321 25.88 -48.94 18.81
CA SER A 321 25.51 -49.45 17.48
C SER A 321 26.64 -50.24 16.81
N ARG A 322 27.91 -49.89 17.06
CA ARG A 322 29.10 -50.52 16.48
C ARG A 322 29.40 -51.92 17.08
N ARG A 323 28.95 -52.19 18.31
CA ARG A 323 29.25 -53.46 19.04
C ARG A 323 28.45 -54.68 18.57
N LYS A 324 27.43 -54.48 17.71
CA LYS A 324 26.46 -55.56 17.33
C LYS A 324 26.73 -56.28 16.03
N GLN A 325 27.92 -56.13 15.38
CA GLN A 325 28.18 -56.75 14.07
C GLN A 325 29.41 -57.62 14.06
N ARG A 326 29.24 -58.93 14.00
CA ARG A 326 30.09 -59.97 13.39
C ARG A 326 29.24 -61.20 13.15
N PRO A 327 29.30 -61.83 11.97
CA PRO A 327 29.69 -63.27 11.85
C PRO A 327 30.34 -63.68 10.51
N GLU A 328 30.93 -64.86 10.49
CA GLU A 328 31.67 -65.55 9.43
C GLU A 328 30.92 -66.72 8.80
N ALA A 329 31.28 -67.10 7.54
CA ALA A 329 31.10 -68.45 7.00
C ALA A 329 31.94 -68.69 5.70
N LYS A 330 32.42 -69.95 5.46
CA LYS A 330 33.33 -70.43 4.40
C LYS A 330 32.62 -71.26 3.32
N PRO A 331 33.16 -71.41 2.06
CA PRO A 331 32.52 -72.13 0.95
C PRO A 331 33.18 -73.47 0.50
N GLU A 332 32.44 -74.28 -0.22
CA GLU A 332 32.80 -75.55 -0.87
C GLU A 332 32.98 -75.44 -2.39
N GLN A 333 33.77 -76.38 -3.02
CA GLN A 333 34.19 -76.40 -4.44
C GLN A 333 33.39 -77.34 -5.32
N PRO A 334 33.18 -77.10 -6.65
CA PRO A 334 32.55 -78.05 -7.61
C PRO A 334 33.45 -78.49 -8.80
N ASN A 335 33.02 -79.51 -9.50
CA ASN A 335 33.65 -80.39 -10.52
C ASN A 335 33.69 -79.76 -11.96
N PRO A 336 34.63 -80.23 -12.89
CA PRO A 336 34.89 -79.53 -14.15
C PRO A 336 33.99 -79.91 -15.33
N LEU A 337 33.66 -78.93 -16.16
CA LEU A 337 32.77 -78.94 -17.34
C LEU A 337 33.56 -79.05 -18.67
N SER A 338 32.91 -79.51 -19.79
CA SER A 338 33.50 -79.60 -21.12
C SER A 338 33.79 -78.23 -21.77
N GLU A 339 34.80 -78.15 -22.71
CA GLU A 339 35.27 -76.91 -23.31
C GLU A 339 34.16 -76.11 -24.04
N GLU A 340 33.20 -76.76 -24.73
CA GLU A 340 32.09 -76.09 -25.39
C GLU A 340 31.12 -75.47 -24.36
N GLN A 341 30.85 -76.12 -23.25
CA GLN A 341 30.03 -75.58 -22.17
C GLN A 341 30.70 -74.46 -21.42
N GLN A 342 32.04 -74.45 -21.37
CA GLN A 342 32.80 -73.29 -20.80
C GLN A 342 32.76 -72.08 -21.69
N GLN A 343 32.84 -72.19 -23.04
CA GLN A 343 32.72 -71.12 -23.98
C GLN A 343 31.31 -70.49 -24.00
N GLN A 344 30.27 -71.40 -23.95
CA GLN A 344 28.89 -70.95 -23.92
C GLN A 344 28.58 -70.13 -22.62
N ARG A 345 29.02 -70.65 -21.47
CA ARG A 345 28.93 -69.92 -20.20
C ARG A 345 29.70 -68.60 -20.19
N ALA A 346 30.86 -68.53 -20.78
CA ALA A 346 31.64 -67.32 -20.85
C ALA A 346 30.91 -66.22 -21.68
N SER A 347 30.27 -66.62 -22.80
CA SER A 347 29.49 -65.70 -23.62
C SER A 347 28.21 -65.20 -22.93
N GLU A 348 27.53 -66.13 -22.21
CA GLU A 348 26.35 -65.77 -21.40
C GLU A 348 26.73 -64.86 -20.24
N MET A 349 27.82 -65.13 -19.53
CA MET A 349 28.32 -64.28 -18.46
C MET A 349 28.71 -62.88 -18.97
N GLU A 350 29.31 -62.77 -20.16
CA GLU A 350 29.65 -61.50 -20.77
C GLU A 350 28.40 -60.68 -21.10
N THR A 351 27.36 -61.35 -21.64
CA THR A 351 26.07 -60.75 -21.98
C THR A 351 25.36 -60.24 -20.74
N LEU A 352 25.27 -61.10 -19.71
CA LEU A 352 24.66 -60.76 -18.42
C LEU A 352 25.42 -59.61 -17.70
N SER A 353 26.76 -59.64 -17.79
CA SER A 353 27.60 -58.55 -17.23
C SER A 353 27.33 -57.23 -17.90
N ARG A 354 27.16 -57.21 -19.24
CA ARG A 354 26.77 -56.00 -19.99
C ARG A 354 25.40 -55.50 -19.57
N GLN A 355 24.42 -56.40 -19.41
CA GLN A 355 23.09 -56.05 -18.94
C GLN A 355 23.09 -55.51 -17.51
N ILE A 356 23.85 -56.11 -16.60
CA ILE A 356 24.03 -55.61 -15.23
C ILE A 356 24.58 -54.18 -15.26
N LEU A 357 25.59 -53.93 -16.06
CA LEU A 357 26.19 -52.58 -16.19
C LEU A 357 25.19 -51.58 -16.76
N GLN A 358 24.40 -52.00 -17.76
CA GLN A 358 23.39 -51.16 -18.39
C GLN A 358 22.25 -50.82 -17.41
N TYR A 359 21.70 -51.83 -16.73
CA TYR A 359 20.63 -51.58 -15.74
C TYR A 359 21.13 -50.81 -14.51
N SER A 360 22.38 -51.05 -14.07
CA SER A 360 22.95 -50.30 -12.96
C SER A 360 23.12 -48.80 -13.31
N ARG A 361 23.61 -48.49 -14.52
CA ARG A 361 23.70 -47.10 -14.99
C ARG A 361 22.33 -46.43 -15.08
N ARG A 362 21.35 -47.15 -15.65
CA ARG A 362 19.99 -46.62 -15.75
C ARG A 362 19.35 -46.39 -14.38
N LEU A 363 19.63 -47.25 -13.43
CA LEU A 363 19.15 -47.10 -12.04
C LEU A 363 19.79 -45.89 -11.38
N ASP A 364 21.10 -45.68 -11.53
CA ASP A 364 21.81 -44.51 -11.00
C ASP A 364 21.27 -43.21 -11.60
N GLU A 365 20.96 -43.19 -12.92
CA GLU A 365 20.34 -42.04 -13.59
C GLU A 365 18.95 -41.72 -13.02
N LEU A 366 18.09 -42.76 -12.90
CA LEU A 366 16.74 -42.59 -12.36
C LEU A 366 16.73 -42.23 -10.88
N GLU A 367 17.63 -42.75 -10.07
CA GLU A 367 17.77 -42.38 -8.66
C GLU A 367 18.21 -40.90 -8.53
N SER A 368 19.13 -40.46 -9.39
CA SER A 368 19.54 -39.05 -9.44
C SER A 368 18.38 -38.11 -9.85
N GLU A 369 17.57 -38.53 -10.84
CA GLU A 369 16.36 -37.82 -11.26
C GLU A 369 15.33 -37.76 -10.15
N PHE A 370 15.07 -38.88 -9.48
CA PHE A 370 14.15 -38.96 -8.34
C PHE A 370 14.58 -38.06 -7.17
N ASP A 371 15.89 -38.01 -6.88
CA ASP A 371 16.42 -37.16 -5.83
C ASP A 371 16.21 -35.66 -6.18
N THR A 372 16.40 -35.28 -7.46
CA THR A 372 16.12 -33.91 -7.91
C THR A 372 14.64 -33.55 -7.81
N LEU A 373 13.74 -34.47 -8.18
CA LEU A 373 12.29 -34.28 -8.03
C LEU A 373 11.87 -34.19 -6.54
N THR A 374 12.53 -34.94 -5.68
CA THR A 374 12.30 -34.89 -4.23
C THR A 374 12.75 -33.56 -3.62
N GLU A 375 13.82 -32.98 -4.11
CA GLU A 375 14.27 -31.63 -3.71
C GLU A 375 13.29 -30.56 -4.17
N LYS A 376 12.80 -30.67 -5.42
CA LYS A 376 11.75 -29.77 -5.94
C LYS A 376 10.45 -29.87 -5.12
N GLU A 377 10.06 -31.06 -4.70
CA GLU A 377 8.89 -31.25 -3.83
C GLU A 377 9.05 -30.55 -2.46
N ARG A 378 10.22 -30.66 -1.85
CA ARG A 378 10.51 -29.93 -0.59
C ARG A 378 10.46 -28.42 -0.81
N LYS A 379 11.00 -27.94 -1.94
CA LYS A 379 10.93 -26.51 -2.30
C LYS A 379 9.48 -26.08 -2.47
N MET A 380 8.65 -26.87 -3.16
CA MET A 380 7.23 -26.58 -3.33
C MET A 380 6.48 -26.52 -1.98
N GLN A 381 6.77 -27.45 -1.05
CA GLN A 381 6.19 -27.41 0.29
C GLN A 381 6.54 -26.11 1.03
N SER A 382 7.82 -25.72 1.02
CA SER A 382 8.28 -24.46 1.62
C SER A 382 7.62 -23.23 0.99
N LEU A 383 7.45 -23.22 -0.34
CA LEU A 383 6.74 -22.16 -1.05
C LEU A 383 5.25 -22.08 -0.66
N ASN A 384 4.59 -23.21 -0.49
CA ASN A 384 3.20 -23.26 -0.06
C ASN A 384 3.02 -22.72 1.37
N GLU A 385 3.93 -23.02 2.28
CA GLU A 385 3.94 -22.47 3.64
C GLU A 385 4.13 -20.95 3.62
N GLU A 386 5.05 -20.45 2.78
CA GLU A 386 5.24 -19.00 2.58
C GLU A 386 3.99 -18.35 1.97
N LEU A 387 3.35 -18.98 0.99
CA LEU A 387 2.11 -18.51 0.39
C LEU A 387 0.96 -18.39 1.40
N ILE A 388 0.78 -19.37 2.27
CA ILE A 388 -0.22 -19.33 3.34
C ILE A 388 0.03 -18.14 4.24
N THR A 389 1.27 -17.99 4.74
CA THR A 389 1.66 -16.90 5.63
C THR A 389 1.45 -15.51 4.99
N LEU A 390 1.79 -15.37 3.69
CA LEU A 390 1.62 -14.11 2.97
C LEU A 390 0.16 -13.79 2.67
N ARG A 391 -0.69 -14.80 2.40
CA ARG A 391 -2.14 -14.63 2.23
C ARG A 391 -2.80 -14.16 3.51
N GLU A 392 -2.45 -14.76 4.65
CA GLU A 392 -2.94 -14.33 5.97
C GLU A 392 -2.54 -12.88 6.26
N LYS A 393 -1.27 -12.51 6.00
CA LYS A 393 -0.82 -11.12 6.13
C LYS A 393 -1.59 -10.17 5.22
N CYS A 394 -1.84 -10.56 3.97
CA CYS A 394 -2.61 -9.75 3.03
C CYS A 394 -4.06 -9.54 3.50
N ASP A 395 -4.69 -10.59 4.01
CA ASP A 395 -6.04 -10.53 4.57
C ASP A 395 -6.12 -9.62 5.80
N ILE A 396 -5.16 -9.72 6.71
CA ILE A 396 -5.06 -8.82 7.88
C ILE A 396 -4.92 -7.37 7.42
N ILE A 397 -4.04 -7.07 6.45
CA ILE A 397 -3.83 -5.72 5.95
C ILE A 397 -5.12 -5.19 5.28
N GLN A 398 -5.83 -6.00 4.50
CA GLN A 398 -7.10 -5.63 3.88
C GLN A 398 -8.17 -5.33 4.92
N LYS A 399 -8.31 -6.19 5.94
CA LYS A 399 -9.24 -5.97 7.06
C LYS A 399 -8.88 -4.71 7.85
N THR A 400 -7.60 -4.51 8.15
CA THR A 400 -7.13 -3.29 8.83
C THR A 400 -7.48 -2.05 8.04
N LYS A 401 -7.27 -2.07 6.71
CA LYS A 401 -7.65 -0.96 5.83
C LYS A 401 -9.16 -0.72 5.84
N ALA A 402 -9.97 -1.77 5.79
CA ALA A 402 -11.43 -1.66 5.86
C ALA A 402 -11.90 -1.08 7.19
N PHE A 403 -11.37 -1.55 8.32
CA PHE A 403 -11.68 -1.01 9.64
C PHE A 403 -11.26 0.45 9.79
N LEU A 404 -10.08 0.81 9.27
CA LEU A 404 -9.60 2.17 9.30
C LEU A 404 -10.51 3.10 8.47
N THR A 405 -10.98 2.64 7.31
CA THR A 405 -11.94 3.38 6.48
C THR A 405 -13.28 3.53 7.19
N GLN A 406 -13.80 2.46 7.79
CA GLN A 406 -15.05 2.49 8.55
C GLN A 406 -14.96 3.39 9.79
N ALA A 407 -13.82 3.37 10.47
CA ALA A 407 -13.57 4.29 11.60
C ALA A 407 -13.59 5.75 11.13
N LYS A 408 -12.98 6.07 9.97
CA LYS A 408 -13.04 7.40 9.35
C LYS A 408 -14.48 7.80 9.00
N GLU A 409 -15.28 6.88 8.45
CA GLU A 409 -16.69 7.14 8.13
C GLU A 409 -17.53 7.41 9.38
N ASN A 410 -17.38 6.60 10.43
CA ASN A 410 -18.06 6.79 11.71
C ASN A 410 -17.65 8.11 12.38
N TYR A 411 -16.36 8.45 12.27
CA TYR A 411 -15.83 9.72 12.73
C TYR A 411 -16.45 10.88 11.95
N GLY A 412 -16.53 10.77 10.60
CA GLY A 412 -17.20 11.73 9.73
C GLY A 412 -18.65 12.01 10.14
N ALA A 413 -19.43 10.98 10.44
CA ALA A 413 -20.82 11.11 10.87
C ALA A 413 -20.97 11.95 12.15
N ARG A 414 -20.06 11.81 13.12
CA ARG A 414 -20.03 12.60 14.38
C ARG A 414 -19.82 14.09 14.14
N TYR A 415 -19.17 14.46 13.04
CA TYR A 415 -18.85 15.85 12.70
C TYR A 415 -19.85 16.49 11.74
N GLN A 416 -20.80 15.74 11.21
CA GLN A 416 -21.85 16.27 10.35
C GLN A 416 -22.84 17.16 11.09
N ALA A 417 -23.10 16.91 12.38
CA ALA A 417 -24.10 17.65 13.14
C ALA A 417 -23.81 19.16 13.18
N PRO A 418 -22.59 19.66 13.52
CA PRO A 418 -22.31 21.09 13.54
C PRO A 418 -22.43 21.74 12.15
N VAL A 419 -22.04 21.01 11.08
CA VAL A 419 -22.17 21.49 9.71
C VAL A 419 -23.64 21.59 9.32
N MET A 420 -24.45 20.58 9.66
CA MET A 420 -25.89 20.60 9.38
C MET A 420 -26.63 21.68 10.16
N ASP A 421 -26.25 21.93 11.39
CA ASP A 421 -26.85 23.01 12.20
C ASP A 421 -26.54 24.38 11.60
N ALA A 422 -25.29 24.62 11.16
CA ALA A 422 -24.91 25.83 10.45
C ALA A 422 -25.65 25.92 9.09
N PHE A 423 -25.71 24.82 8.32
CA PHE A 423 -26.45 24.76 7.07
C PHE A 423 -27.91 25.14 7.24
N ARG A 424 -28.61 24.53 8.22
CA ARG A 424 -30.04 24.84 8.50
C ARG A 424 -30.24 26.31 8.86
N ARG A 425 -29.32 26.89 9.63
CA ARG A 425 -29.34 28.32 9.97
C ARG A 425 -29.25 29.18 8.72
N TYR A 426 -28.28 28.93 7.84
CA TYR A 426 -28.07 29.67 6.61
C TYR A 426 -29.19 29.44 5.59
N TYR A 427 -29.65 28.21 5.46
CA TYR A 427 -30.73 27.86 4.54
C TYR A 427 -32.05 28.52 4.92
N ARG A 428 -32.37 28.59 6.23
CA ARG A 428 -33.54 29.30 6.74
C ARG A 428 -33.46 30.80 6.41
N MET A 429 -32.29 31.42 6.52
CA MET A 429 -32.12 32.83 6.20
C MET A 429 -32.30 33.11 4.69
N LEU A 430 -31.80 32.23 3.83
CA LEU A 430 -31.79 32.43 2.38
C LEU A 430 -33.09 31.95 1.71
N ALA A 431 -33.58 30.79 2.09
CA ALA A 431 -34.75 30.15 1.46
C ALA A 431 -36.08 30.36 2.22
N GLY A 432 -36.02 30.82 3.48
CA GLY A 432 -37.21 30.93 4.34
C GLY A 432 -37.71 29.59 4.89
N GLU A 433 -37.07 28.48 4.58
CA GLU A 433 -37.44 27.11 4.98
C GLU A 433 -36.47 26.57 6.03
N ASP A 434 -36.89 25.61 6.86
CA ASP A 434 -36.11 25.07 7.97
C ASP A 434 -34.93 24.17 7.56
N GLY A 435 -34.86 23.76 6.31
CA GLY A 435 -33.81 22.87 5.82
C GLY A 435 -33.82 21.47 6.44
N THR A 436 -34.91 21.06 7.11
CA THR A 436 -35.02 19.74 7.75
C THR A 436 -35.11 18.59 6.78
N ALA A 437 -35.54 18.86 5.54
CA ALA A 437 -35.57 17.89 4.46
C ALA A 437 -34.17 17.50 3.93
N TYR A 438 -33.13 18.23 4.33
CA TYR A 438 -31.76 17.99 3.86
C TYR A 438 -30.97 17.12 4.84
N GLY A 439 -30.15 16.22 4.29
CA GLY A 439 -29.21 15.37 5.00
C GLY A 439 -27.84 15.38 4.35
N LEU A 440 -26.84 14.87 5.06
CA LEU A 440 -25.48 14.66 4.55
C LEU A 440 -25.17 13.17 4.50
N THR A 441 -24.58 12.74 3.40
CA THR A 441 -23.93 11.41 3.33
C THR A 441 -22.67 11.38 4.20
N ALA A 442 -22.10 10.19 4.41
CA ALA A 442 -20.82 10.02 5.10
C ALA A 442 -19.66 10.78 4.42
N THR A 443 -19.78 11.06 3.12
CA THR A 443 -18.81 11.82 2.30
C THR A 443 -19.09 13.32 2.25
N PHE A 444 -19.98 13.83 3.11
CA PHE A 444 -20.44 15.23 3.13
C PHE A 444 -21.09 15.68 1.81
N GLU A 445 -21.74 14.76 1.10
CA GLU A 445 -22.58 15.10 -0.04
C GLU A 445 -23.99 15.41 0.44
N MET A 446 -24.61 16.43 -0.14
CA MET A 446 -25.94 16.88 0.24
C MET A 446 -27.01 16.06 -0.46
N GLU A 447 -27.98 15.57 0.31
CA GLU A 447 -29.17 14.89 -0.18
C GLU A 447 -30.43 15.60 0.34
N ARG A 448 -31.51 15.55 -0.44
CA ARG A 448 -32.82 16.06 0.00
C ARG A 448 -33.84 14.93 0.07
N GLN A 449 -34.59 14.88 1.15
CA GLN A 449 -35.69 13.93 1.33
C GLN A 449 -36.95 14.43 0.63
N GLU A 450 -37.46 13.64 -0.32
CA GLU A 450 -38.76 13.86 -0.95
C GLU A 450 -39.56 12.57 -0.97
N GLN A 451 -40.80 12.65 -0.54
CA GLN A 451 -41.73 11.50 -0.49
C GLN A 451 -41.13 10.28 0.25
N GLY A 452 -40.39 10.55 1.33
CA GLY A 452 -39.79 9.51 2.17
C GLY A 452 -38.48 8.91 1.64
N MET A 453 -37.95 9.37 0.48
CA MET A 453 -36.67 8.91 -0.09
C MET A 453 -35.68 10.07 -0.21
N TYR A 454 -34.41 9.81 0.09
CA TYR A 454 -33.34 10.75 -0.15
C TYR A 454 -32.93 10.73 -1.63
N ARG A 455 -32.75 11.92 -2.21
CA ARG A 455 -32.36 12.12 -3.60
C ARG A 455 -31.16 13.05 -3.66
N ASP A 456 -30.24 12.75 -4.55
CA ASP A 456 -29.10 13.59 -4.87
C ASP A 456 -29.55 14.97 -5.38
N MET A 457 -28.78 16.02 -5.04
CA MET A 457 -29.10 17.39 -5.42
C MET A 457 -29.12 17.63 -6.93
N GLY A 458 -28.48 16.80 -7.72
CA GLY A 458 -28.51 16.85 -9.20
C GLY A 458 -29.90 16.71 -9.82
N TYR A 459 -30.86 16.16 -9.08
CA TYR A 459 -32.27 16.04 -9.52
C TYR A 459 -33.10 17.32 -9.36
N PHE A 460 -32.59 18.31 -8.65
CA PHE A 460 -33.32 19.55 -8.35
C PHE A 460 -32.96 20.69 -9.31
N SER A 461 -33.82 21.73 -9.37
CA SER A 461 -33.57 22.90 -10.21
C SER A 461 -32.27 23.61 -9.83
N ARG A 462 -31.67 24.30 -10.79
CA ARG A 462 -30.41 25.01 -10.58
C ARG A 462 -30.46 26.02 -9.44
N GLY A 463 -31.56 26.76 -9.30
CA GLY A 463 -31.73 27.69 -8.18
C GLY A 463 -31.67 27.00 -6.80
N TYR A 464 -32.30 25.84 -6.65
CA TYR A 464 -32.18 25.03 -5.42
C TYR A 464 -30.75 24.54 -5.19
N GLN A 465 -30.08 24.07 -6.25
CA GLN A 465 -28.69 23.64 -6.15
C GLN A 465 -27.78 24.79 -5.70
N ASP A 466 -27.94 25.97 -6.27
CA ASP A 466 -27.11 27.12 -5.96
C ASP A 466 -27.36 27.64 -4.52
N MET A 467 -28.60 27.73 -4.07
CA MET A 467 -28.93 28.10 -2.69
C MET A 467 -28.37 27.10 -1.68
N THR A 468 -28.61 25.82 -1.92
CA THR A 468 -28.12 24.73 -1.06
C THR A 468 -26.60 24.72 -1.02
N GLY A 469 -25.96 24.85 -2.17
CA GLY A 469 -24.50 24.86 -2.27
C GLY A 469 -23.87 26.07 -1.58
N LEU A 470 -24.46 27.26 -1.73
CA LEU A 470 -23.98 28.47 -1.02
C LEU A 470 -24.07 28.26 0.51
N CYS A 471 -25.23 27.80 1.00
CA CYS A 471 -25.43 27.56 2.43
C CYS A 471 -24.46 26.48 2.97
N MET A 472 -24.22 25.42 2.18
CA MET A 472 -23.29 24.36 2.57
C MET A 472 -21.84 24.83 2.64
N ARG A 473 -21.39 25.64 1.67
CA ARG A 473 -20.05 26.22 1.68
C ARG A 473 -19.82 27.11 2.91
N LEU A 474 -20.81 27.92 3.27
CA LEU A 474 -20.76 28.73 4.48
C LEU A 474 -20.80 27.88 5.76
N ALA A 475 -21.57 26.78 5.75
CA ALA A 475 -21.59 25.85 6.86
C ALA A 475 -20.22 25.16 7.06
N PHE A 476 -19.55 24.82 5.99
CA PHE A 476 -18.17 24.33 6.05
C PHE A 476 -17.21 25.40 6.59
N ALA A 477 -17.29 26.63 6.08
CA ALA A 477 -16.46 27.72 6.56
C ALA A 477 -16.69 27.98 8.06
N ASP A 478 -17.95 27.97 8.52
CA ASP A 478 -18.30 28.15 9.93
C ASP A 478 -17.76 27.03 10.82
N ALA A 479 -17.85 25.79 10.35
CA ALA A 479 -17.35 24.63 11.08
C ALA A 479 -15.83 24.57 11.11
N MET A 480 -15.15 25.01 10.05
CA MET A 480 -13.68 25.01 9.92
C MET A 480 -12.98 26.17 10.63
N TYR A 481 -13.65 27.33 10.77
CA TYR A 481 -13.05 28.57 11.28
C TYR A 481 -13.86 29.13 12.45
N ARG A 482 -13.70 28.53 13.63
CA ARG A 482 -14.47 28.87 14.84
C ARG A 482 -13.93 30.11 15.55
N GLU A 483 -12.60 30.24 15.61
CA GLU A 483 -11.93 31.31 16.36
C GLU A 483 -11.77 32.56 15.49
N GLU A 484 -11.15 32.43 14.36
CA GLU A 484 -10.95 33.55 13.43
C GLU A 484 -11.54 33.22 12.06
N LYS A 485 -12.55 33.96 11.68
CA LYS A 485 -13.23 33.76 10.40
C LYS A 485 -12.42 34.35 9.24
N PRO A 486 -12.33 33.63 8.09
CA PRO A 486 -11.70 34.17 6.88
C PRO A 486 -12.60 35.21 6.21
N PHE A 487 -12.04 35.94 5.24
CA PHE A 487 -12.87 36.67 4.28
C PHE A 487 -13.57 35.69 3.32
N LEU A 488 -14.68 36.12 2.72
CA LEU A 488 -15.43 35.36 1.71
C LEU A 488 -15.40 36.11 0.36
N ILE A 489 -15.19 35.38 -0.71
CA ILE A 489 -15.27 35.91 -2.08
C ILE A 489 -16.49 35.28 -2.77
N LEU A 490 -17.44 36.13 -3.18
CA LEU A 490 -18.69 35.72 -3.81
C LEU A 490 -18.79 36.41 -5.19
N ASP A 491 -18.65 35.66 -6.28
CA ASP A 491 -18.75 36.16 -7.66
C ASP A 491 -20.16 35.84 -8.21
N ASP A 492 -21.08 36.80 -8.04
CA ASP A 492 -22.48 36.76 -8.50
C ASP A 492 -23.24 35.48 -8.16
N PRO A 493 -23.36 35.08 -6.86
CA PRO A 493 -23.90 33.81 -6.44
C PRO A 493 -25.41 33.65 -6.70
N PHE A 494 -26.12 34.73 -7.01
CA PHE A 494 -27.57 34.79 -7.15
C PHE A 494 -28.08 34.83 -8.60
N VAL A 495 -27.23 34.46 -9.57
CA VAL A 495 -27.58 34.53 -11.02
C VAL A 495 -28.83 33.72 -11.37
N ASN A 496 -29.04 32.59 -10.72
CA ASN A 496 -30.14 31.64 -11.03
C ASN A 496 -31.34 31.76 -10.09
N LEU A 497 -31.41 32.82 -9.25
CA LEU A 497 -32.50 33.04 -8.33
C LEU A 497 -33.55 33.99 -8.93
N ASP A 498 -34.81 33.83 -8.50
CA ASP A 498 -35.91 34.73 -8.80
C ASP A 498 -35.79 36.04 -7.95
N GLU A 499 -36.57 37.06 -8.31
CA GLU A 499 -36.52 38.37 -7.65
C GLU A 499 -36.79 38.31 -6.14
N GLU A 500 -37.73 37.50 -5.69
CA GLU A 500 -38.04 37.31 -4.26
C GLU A 500 -36.85 36.75 -3.51
N LYS A 501 -36.24 35.72 -4.06
CA LYS A 501 -35.04 35.08 -3.46
C LYS A 501 -33.79 35.96 -3.53
N ILE A 502 -33.69 36.86 -4.51
CA ILE A 502 -32.61 37.86 -4.56
C ILE A 502 -32.71 38.83 -3.38
N GLU A 503 -33.95 39.29 -3.01
CA GLU A 503 -34.09 40.15 -1.83
C GLU A 503 -33.72 39.42 -0.53
N HIS A 504 -34.10 38.15 -0.40
CA HIS A 504 -33.63 37.30 0.70
C HIS A 504 -32.11 37.13 0.66
N GLY A 505 -31.53 36.95 -0.52
CA GLY A 505 -30.09 36.86 -0.75
C GLY A 505 -29.32 38.12 -0.28
N LYS A 506 -29.83 39.31 -0.57
CA LYS A 506 -29.23 40.58 -0.08
C LYS A 506 -29.30 40.67 1.45
N ALA A 507 -30.44 40.35 2.04
CA ALA A 507 -30.57 40.35 3.49
C ALA A 507 -29.61 39.30 4.13
N PHE A 508 -29.51 38.14 3.51
CA PHE A 508 -28.58 37.07 3.90
C PHE A 508 -27.10 37.53 3.85
N ILE A 509 -26.67 38.13 2.74
CA ILE A 509 -25.29 38.65 2.64
C ILE A 509 -24.98 39.68 3.72
N ARG A 510 -25.92 40.61 3.99
CA ARG A 510 -25.75 41.59 5.06
C ARG A 510 -25.65 40.96 6.45
N GLU A 511 -26.38 39.85 6.68
CA GLU A 511 -26.32 39.15 7.95
C GLU A 511 -25.00 38.41 8.14
N ILE A 512 -24.52 37.66 7.12
CA ILE A 512 -23.22 36.98 7.20
C ILE A 512 -22.05 37.98 7.26
N ALA A 513 -22.21 39.20 6.71
CA ALA A 513 -21.19 40.25 6.77
C ALA A 513 -20.98 40.84 8.18
N LYS A 514 -21.80 40.49 9.16
CA LYS A 514 -21.54 40.79 10.58
C LYS A 514 -20.42 39.97 11.16
N ASP A 515 -20.28 38.73 10.70
CA ASP A 515 -19.29 37.75 11.18
C ASP A 515 -18.10 37.64 10.24
N TYR A 516 -18.32 37.78 8.92
CA TYR A 516 -17.34 37.64 7.86
C TYR A 516 -17.07 38.97 7.15
N GLN A 517 -15.85 39.18 6.69
CA GLN A 517 -15.62 40.14 5.63
C GLN A 517 -16.06 39.52 4.30
N VAL A 518 -17.07 40.10 3.66
CA VAL A 518 -17.66 39.62 2.41
C VAL A 518 -17.25 40.50 1.25
N ILE A 519 -16.59 39.92 0.25
CA ILE A 519 -16.22 40.58 -1.00
C ILE A 519 -17.17 40.05 -2.08
N TYR A 520 -18.15 40.84 -2.42
CA TYR A 520 -19.27 40.48 -3.29
C TYR A 520 -19.15 41.18 -4.64
N PHE A 521 -19.03 40.40 -5.69
CA PHE A 521 -18.98 40.85 -7.06
C PHE A 521 -20.32 40.68 -7.74
N THR A 522 -20.82 41.72 -8.41
CA THR A 522 -22.04 41.64 -9.23
C THR A 522 -21.98 42.58 -10.42
N CYS A 523 -22.79 42.33 -11.44
CA CYS A 523 -22.98 43.24 -12.57
C CYS A 523 -24.27 44.06 -12.47
N HIS A 524 -25.09 43.81 -11.44
CA HIS A 524 -26.39 44.47 -11.28
C HIS A 524 -26.47 45.19 -9.92
N GLU A 525 -26.76 46.47 -9.95
CA GLU A 525 -27.01 47.24 -8.72
C GLU A 525 -28.17 46.69 -7.89
N SER A 526 -29.19 46.11 -8.58
CA SER A 526 -30.34 45.48 -7.92
C SER A 526 -29.97 44.28 -7.09
N ARG A 527 -28.79 43.68 -7.28
CA ARG A 527 -28.29 42.52 -6.53
C ARG A 527 -27.26 42.86 -5.44
N ALA A 528 -26.82 44.14 -5.38
CA ALA A 528 -25.85 44.63 -4.41
C ALA A 528 -26.45 45.01 -3.04
#